data_2c9bc1b60ac30443cabda5732345e4e5
#
_entry.id   2c9bc1b60ac30443cabda5732345e4e5
#
_cell.length_a   1.000
_cell.length_b   1.000
_cell.length_c   1.000
_cell.angle_alpha   90.00
_cell.angle_beta   90.00
_cell.angle_gamma   90.00
#
_symmetry.space_group_name_H-M   'P 1'
#
loop_
_entity.id
_entity.type
_entity.pdbx_description
1 polymer ?
#
loop_
_entity_poly.entity_id
_entity_poly.type
_entity_poly.pdbx_seq_one_letter_code
_entity_poly.pdbx_strand_id
1 'polypeptide(L)'
;MDIDKGSTQADRSGGSPAGADGSGTQGGGPRGPGSPIEFRLDAASGVPTYLQLVHQVEHALRLGYIKPGDQLPKVRDVVASLAINPSTVLKAYKELEVKGLAAGRPGQGTFVQATLSQVALPELAGLHKSLLGWLTTADAAGLDQDGIVALFTSALRDFHERRGGMGDRPGAAGAETEGAA
;
A
#
# COMPACT_ATOMS: atom_id res chain seq x y z
N MET A 1 -25.27 -4.11 -77.93
CA MET A 1 -24.19 -3.14 -77.89
C MET A 1 -23.66 -3.20 -76.53
N ASP A 2 -22.75 -4.07 -76.27
CA ASP A 2 -21.31 -3.88 -76.41
C ASP A 2 -20.75 -3.21 -75.21
N ILE A 3 -20.07 -3.98 -74.58
CA ILE A 3 -18.68 -4.39 -74.25
C ILE A 3 -18.20 -3.54 -73.10
N ASP A 4 -17.37 -3.92 -72.18
CA ASP A 4 -16.39 -4.98 -72.06
C ASP A 4 -15.61 -4.66 -70.78
N LYS A 5 -15.23 -5.70 -70.06
CA LYS A 5 -13.92 -5.97 -69.52
C LYS A 5 -13.26 -5.01 -68.55
N GLY A 6 -12.78 -5.62 -67.54
CA GLY A 6 -11.57 -5.18 -66.81
C GLY A 6 -11.32 -5.87 -65.50
N SER A 7 -11.01 -7.16 -65.61
CA SER A 7 -10.27 -7.87 -64.54
C SER A 7 -8.99 -7.14 -64.21
N THR A 8 -8.60 -7.11 -62.95
CA THR A 8 -7.22 -7.41 -62.56
C THR A 8 -7.15 -7.77 -61.05
N GLN A 9 -6.88 -9.00 -60.90
CA GLN A 9 -6.42 -9.72 -59.70
C GLN A 9 -4.94 -9.43 -59.50
N ALA A 10 -4.54 -9.16 -58.25
CA ALA A 10 -3.21 -9.39 -57.72
C ALA A 10 -3.34 -9.30 -56.18
N ASP A 11 -3.43 -10.36 -55.50
CA ASP A 11 -2.48 -11.36 -55.01
C ASP A 11 -1.15 -10.76 -54.56
N ARG A 12 -0.93 -10.93 -53.30
CA ARG A 12 0.30 -11.28 -52.54
C ARG A 12 0.16 -10.86 -51.07
N SER A 13 -0.15 -11.85 -50.24
CA SER A 13 0.80 -12.67 -49.48
C SER A 13 1.80 -11.85 -48.71
N GLY A 14 1.76 -12.11 -47.44
CA GLY A 14 3.01 -12.05 -46.67
C GLY A 14 2.89 -11.43 -45.30
N GLY A 15 3.00 -12.27 -44.31
CA GLY A 15 3.78 -11.92 -43.15
C GLY A 15 3.01 -11.67 -41.86
N SER A 16 2.61 -12.73 -41.23
CA SER A 16 2.65 -12.76 -39.76
C SER A 16 4.12 -12.77 -39.33
N PRO A 17 4.47 -12.06 -38.28
CA PRO A 17 5.28 -12.69 -37.26
C PRO A 17 4.56 -12.66 -35.90
N ALA A 18 4.43 -13.86 -35.40
CA ALA A 18 4.32 -14.09 -33.95
C ALA A 18 5.49 -13.41 -33.24
N GLY A 19 5.16 -12.67 -32.23
CA GLY A 19 6.06 -12.12 -31.24
C GLY A 19 5.31 -12.11 -29.93
N ALA A 20 5.33 -13.28 -29.28
CA ALA A 20 5.04 -13.39 -27.90
C ALA A 20 6.11 -12.63 -27.13
N ASP A 21 5.71 -11.74 -26.26
CA ASP A 21 6.40 -11.57 -24.99
C ASP A 21 5.41 -10.98 -23.99
N GLY A 22 4.92 -11.91 -23.18
CA GLY A 22 4.19 -11.60 -21.98
C GLY A 22 5.11 -11.00 -20.95
N SER A 23 5.04 -9.69 -20.80
CA SER A 23 5.41 -9.04 -19.57
C SER A 23 4.13 -8.64 -18.86
N GLY A 24 3.69 -9.51 -17.97
CA GLY A 24 2.58 -9.25 -17.08
C GLY A 24 2.91 -8.10 -16.14
N THR A 25 2.75 -6.89 -16.62
CA THR A 25 2.55 -5.73 -15.77
C THR A 25 1.11 -5.79 -15.32
N GLN A 26 0.85 -6.39 -14.19
CA GLN A 26 -0.44 -6.33 -13.53
C GLN A 26 -0.66 -4.89 -13.05
N GLY A 27 -1.27 -4.21 -13.81
CA GLY A 27 -2.22 -3.24 -14.07
C GLY A 27 -2.73 -2.59 -12.80
N GLY A 28 -2.32 -1.33 -12.58
CA GLY A 28 -3.13 -0.41 -11.82
C GLY A 28 -4.47 -0.28 -12.54
N GLY A 29 -5.55 -0.73 -11.90
CA GLY A 29 -6.90 -0.44 -12.34
C GLY A 29 -7.13 1.06 -12.47
N PRO A 30 -8.16 1.51 -13.19
CA PRO A 30 -8.38 2.91 -13.47
C PRO A 30 -8.52 3.69 -12.15
N ARG A 31 -7.62 4.62 -11.92
CA ARG A 31 -7.72 5.59 -10.84
C ARG A 31 -8.96 6.41 -11.08
N GLY A 32 -9.96 6.24 -10.24
CA GLY A 32 -11.11 7.14 -10.24
C GLY A 32 -10.64 8.57 -10.03
N PRO A 33 -11.22 9.57 -10.72
CA PRO A 33 -10.82 10.94 -10.55
C PRO A 33 -11.05 11.40 -9.12
N GLY A 34 -9.97 11.57 -8.34
CA GLY A 34 -10.00 12.28 -7.06
C GLY A 34 -9.58 11.53 -5.79
N SER A 35 -9.25 10.24 -5.81
CA SER A 35 -8.75 9.57 -4.62
C SER A 35 -7.29 9.14 -4.76
N PRO A 36 -6.44 9.50 -3.77
CA PRO A 36 -5.03 9.13 -3.79
C PRO A 36 -4.76 7.68 -3.35
N ILE A 37 -5.81 6.93 -2.95
CA ILE A 37 -5.69 5.55 -2.49
C ILE A 37 -6.46 4.58 -3.41
N GLU A 38 -5.84 3.47 -3.75
CA GLU A 38 -6.43 2.32 -4.43
C GLU A 38 -6.41 1.13 -3.49
N PHE A 39 -7.59 0.52 -3.26
CA PHE A 39 -7.71 -0.63 -2.37
C PHE A 39 -7.38 -1.93 -3.09
N ARG A 40 -6.78 -2.87 -2.35
CA ARG A 40 -6.50 -4.24 -2.78
C ARG A 40 -6.94 -5.20 -1.69
N LEU A 41 -7.34 -6.41 -2.09
CA LEU A 41 -7.73 -7.45 -1.16
C LEU A 41 -6.80 -8.65 -1.29
N ASP A 42 -6.44 -9.19 -0.14
CA ASP A 42 -5.74 -10.45 -0.02
C ASP A 42 -6.68 -11.49 0.60
N ALA A 43 -7.15 -12.42 -0.24
CA ALA A 43 -8.05 -13.49 0.19
C ALA A 43 -7.36 -14.50 1.14
N ALA A 44 -6.03 -14.59 1.08
CA ALA A 44 -5.25 -15.52 1.89
C ALA A 44 -4.88 -14.95 3.27
N SER A 45 -5.07 -13.64 3.50
CA SER A 45 -4.63 -12.96 4.73
C SER A 45 -5.35 -13.41 6.00
N GLY A 46 -6.50 -14.07 5.92
CA GLY A 46 -7.35 -14.40 7.08
C GLY A 46 -7.98 -13.17 7.76
N VAL A 47 -7.68 -11.96 7.31
CA VAL A 47 -8.21 -10.71 7.87
C VAL A 47 -9.56 -10.39 7.21
N PRO A 48 -10.61 -10.08 7.98
CA PRO A 48 -11.90 -9.67 7.43
C PRO A 48 -11.76 -8.53 6.42
N THR A 49 -12.46 -8.63 5.29
CA THR A 49 -12.34 -7.69 4.16
C THR A 49 -12.47 -6.22 4.57
N TYR A 50 -13.44 -5.88 5.43
CA TYR A 50 -13.61 -4.50 5.88
C TYR A 50 -12.40 -3.99 6.69
N LEU A 51 -11.75 -4.86 7.48
CA LEU A 51 -10.53 -4.50 8.20
C LEU A 51 -9.33 -4.32 7.29
N GLN A 52 -9.23 -5.10 6.20
CA GLN A 52 -8.20 -4.87 5.19
C GLN A 52 -8.29 -3.47 4.58
N LEU A 53 -9.52 -2.98 4.30
CA LEU A 53 -9.73 -1.61 3.83
C LEU A 53 -9.32 -0.57 4.89
N VAL A 54 -9.70 -0.81 6.15
CA VAL A 54 -9.32 0.08 7.27
C VAL A 54 -7.80 0.17 7.40
N HIS A 55 -7.12 -0.99 7.44
CA HIS A 55 -5.65 -1.03 7.57
C HIS A 55 -4.93 -0.32 6.42
N GLN A 56 -5.43 -0.44 5.19
CA GLN A 56 -4.84 0.25 4.04
C GLN A 56 -4.96 1.77 4.16
N VAL A 57 -6.08 2.29 4.65
CA VAL A 57 -6.24 3.73 4.94
C VAL A 57 -5.29 4.16 6.07
N GLU A 58 -5.21 3.39 7.16
CA GLU A 58 -4.30 3.67 8.27
C GLU A 58 -2.83 3.67 7.81
N HIS A 59 -2.43 2.71 6.97
CA HIS A 59 -1.09 2.66 6.39
C HIS A 59 -0.83 3.88 5.50
N ALA A 60 -1.77 4.24 4.63
CA ALA A 60 -1.62 5.41 3.78
C ALA A 60 -1.50 6.71 4.59
N LEU A 61 -2.23 6.82 5.72
CA LEU A 61 -2.12 7.93 6.66
C LEU A 61 -0.76 7.97 7.37
N ARG A 62 -0.26 6.81 7.83
CA ARG A 62 1.06 6.71 8.50
C ARG A 62 2.20 7.05 7.56
N LEU A 63 2.09 6.64 6.30
CA LEU A 63 3.06 6.89 5.26
C LEU A 63 2.89 8.26 4.59
N GLY A 64 1.87 9.05 5.00
CA GLY A 64 1.62 10.38 4.45
C GLY A 64 1.17 10.39 2.98
N TYR A 65 0.73 9.25 2.45
CA TYR A 65 0.19 9.16 1.07
C TYR A 65 -1.16 9.82 0.95
N ILE A 66 -1.92 9.87 2.03
CA ILE A 66 -3.14 10.63 2.18
C ILE A 66 -3.06 11.53 3.41
N LYS A 67 -3.75 12.66 3.37
CA LYS A 67 -3.69 13.71 4.38
C LYS A 67 -5.09 14.25 4.70
N PRO A 68 -5.27 14.98 5.80
CA PRO A 68 -6.54 15.63 6.12
C PRO A 68 -7.04 16.48 4.96
N GLY A 69 -8.33 16.31 4.63
CA GLY A 69 -8.99 16.95 3.50
C GLY A 69 -9.04 16.11 2.22
N ASP A 70 -8.20 15.08 2.08
CA ASP A 70 -8.29 14.17 0.94
C ASP A 70 -9.59 13.36 0.98
N GLN A 71 -10.16 13.11 -0.19
CA GLN A 71 -11.37 12.32 -0.32
C GLN A 71 -11.00 10.84 -0.48
N LEU A 72 -11.62 9.97 0.33
CA LEU A 72 -11.57 8.53 0.13
C LEU A 72 -12.38 8.12 -1.12
N PRO A 73 -12.06 6.98 -1.75
CA PRO A 73 -12.82 6.47 -2.88
C PRO A 73 -14.31 6.38 -2.55
N LYS A 74 -15.18 6.66 -3.52
CA LYS A 74 -16.62 6.51 -3.30
C LYS A 74 -16.97 5.03 -3.13
N VAL A 75 -17.92 4.72 -2.27
CA VAL A 75 -18.36 3.34 -2.00
C VAL A 75 -18.62 2.56 -3.28
N ARG A 76 -19.33 3.17 -4.25
CA ARG A 76 -19.64 2.54 -5.54
C ARG A 76 -18.39 2.17 -6.35
N ASP A 77 -17.35 3.02 -6.28
CA ASP A 77 -16.13 2.83 -7.06
C ASP A 77 -15.29 1.69 -6.45
N VAL A 78 -15.26 1.58 -5.10
CA VAL A 78 -14.63 0.47 -4.38
C VAL A 78 -15.37 -0.84 -4.65
N VAL A 79 -16.71 -0.82 -4.62
CA VAL A 79 -17.56 -1.98 -4.94
C VAL A 79 -17.29 -2.47 -6.36
N ALA A 80 -17.20 -1.55 -7.32
CA ALA A 80 -16.94 -1.88 -8.71
C ALA A 80 -15.53 -2.45 -8.93
N SER A 81 -14.51 -1.89 -8.27
CA SER A 81 -13.12 -2.31 -8.44
C SER A 81 -12.78 -3.63 -7.74
N LEU A 82 -13.39 -3.90 -6.57
CA LEU A 82 -13.07 -5.07 -5.75
C LEU A 82 -14.13 -6.17 -5.82
N ALA A 83 -15.25 -5.96 -6.49
CA ALA A 83 -16.39 -6.89 -6.57
C ALA A 83 -16.89 -7.35 -5.19
N ILE A 84 -16.96 -6.45 -4.22
CA ILE A 84 -17.40 -6.73 -2.83
C ILE A 84 -18.75 -6.09 -2.53
N ASN A 85 -19.39 -6.56 -1.44
CA ASN A 85 -20.67 -6.01 -1.00
C ASN A 85 -20.51 -4.54 -0.54
N PRO A 86 -21.41 -3.62 -0.95
CA PRO A 86 -21.42 -2.23 -0.47
C PRO A 86 -21.40 -2.10 1.05
N SER A 87 -22.07 -3.01 1.77
CA SER A 87 -22.09 -3.00 3.25
C SER A 87 -20.71 -3.21 3.87
N THR A 88 -19.83 -3.96 3.19
CA THR A 88 -18.44 -4.16 3.63
C THR A 88 -17.64 -2.85 3.57
N VAL A 89 -17.80 -2.07 2.50
CA VAL A 89 -17.16 -0.76 2.35
C VAL A 89 -17.72 0.24 3.36
N LEU A 90 -19.05 0.27 3.52
CA LEU A 90 -19.69 1.15 4.50
C LEU A 90 -19.25 0.81 5.92
N LYS A 91 -19.11 -0.48 6.27
CA LYS A 91 -18.57 -0.90 7.57
C LYS A 91 -17.14 -0.41 7.78
N ALA A 92 -16.27 -0.53 6.76
CA ALA A 92 -14.91 -0.01 6.83
C ALA A 92 -14.87 1.50 7.05
N TYR A 93 -15.68 2.25 6.32
CA TYR A 93 -15.73 3.70 6.44
C TYR A 93 -16.30 4.14 7.79
N LYS A 94 -17.31 3.42 8.29
CA LYS A 94 -17.84 3.67 9.64
C LYS A 94 -16.81 3.42 10.73
N GLU A 95 -15.98 2.37 10.58
CA GLU A 95 -14.87 2.09 11.50
C GLU A 95 -13.83 3.23 11.50
N LEU A 96 -13.49 3.75 10.31
CA LEU A 96 -12.60 4.91 10.19
C LEU A 96 -13.19 6.18 10.83
N GLU A 97 -14.50 6.37 10.74
CA GLU A 97 -15.20 7.48 11.42
C GLU A 97 -15.14 7.32 12.94
N VAL A 98 -15.39 6.12 13.46
CA VAL A 98 -15.29 5.82 14.92
C VAL A 98 -13.88 6.09 15.43
N LYS A 99 -12.86 5.77 14.65
CA LYS A 99 -11.46 6.07 14.95
C LYS A 99 -11.09 7.55 14.78
N GLY A 100 -11.98 8.40 14.30
CA GLY A 100 -11.72 9.82 14.03
C GLY A 100 -10.78 10.08 12.85
N LEU A 101 -10.53 9.07 12.02
CA LEU A 101 -9.61 9.17 10.88
C LEU A 101 -10.29 9.70 9.62
N ALA A 102 -11.61 9.55 9.53
CA ALA A 102 -12.41 10.01 8.41
C ALA A 102 -13.75 10.57 8.88
N ALA A 103 -14.43 11.34 8.02
CA ALA A 103 -15.80 11.79 8.24
C ALA A 103 -16.58 11.80 6.93
N GLY A 104 -17.81 11.30 6.98
CA GLY A 104 -18.75 11.37 5.88
C GLY A 104 -19.35 12.78 5.77
N ARG A 105 -19.42 13.31 4.55
CA ARG A 105 -20.12 14.57 4.23
C ARG A 105 -21.29 14.24 3.31
N PRO A 106 -22.54 14.55 3.73
CA PRO A 106 -23.72 14.23 2.92
C PRO A 106 -23.59 14.76 1.49
N GLY A 107 -23.85 13.90 0.50
CA GLY A 107 -23.76 14.23 -0.92
C GLY A 107 -22.35 14.43 -1.49
N GLN A 108 -21.33 14.54 -0.66
CA GLN A 108 -19.95 14.81 -1.09
C GLN A 108 -19.05 13.57 -1.03
N GLY A 109 -19.24 12.70 -0.03
CA GLY A 109 -18.41 11.51 0.18
C GLY A 109 -17.73 11.49 1.54
N THR A 110 -16.74 10.65 1.71
CA THR A 110 -15.96 10.49 2.96
C THR A 110 -14.59 11.15 2.80
N PHE A 111 -14.19 11.93 3.79
CA PHE A 111 -12.96 12.72 3.78
C PHE A 111 -12.08 12.37 4.97
N VAL A 112 -10.79 12.36 4.77
CA VAL A 112 -9.78 12.20 5.81
C VAL A 112 -9.85 13.37 6.79
N GLN A 113 -9.82 13.08 8.11
CA GLN A 113 -9.92 14.09 9.18
C GLN A 113 -8.61 14.26 9.96
N ALA A 114 -7.84 13.19 10.10
CA ALA A 114 -6.61 13.18 10.90
C ALA A 114 -5.46 12.55 10.13
N THR A 115 -4.23 12.79 10.58
CA THR A 115 -3.02 12.13 10.08
C THR A 115 -2.42 11.23 11.16
N LEU A 116 -1.80 10.15 10.73
CA LEU A 116 -0.98 9.26 11.58
C LEU A 116 0.51 9.38 11.22
N SER A 117 0.85 10.22 10.25
CA SER A 117 2.23 10.41 9.81
C SER A 117 3.02 11.21 10.84
N GLN A 118 4.21 10.68 11.20
CA GLN A 118 5.17 11.33 12.09
C GLN A 118 6.50 11.63 11.37
N VAL A 119 6.62 11.24 10.10
CA VAL A 119 7.85 11.36 9.33
C VAL A 119 7.57 12.15 8.05
N ALA A 120 8.49 13.03 7.66
CA ALA A 120 8.35 13.80 6.42
C ALA A 120 8.43 12.91 5.18
N LEU A 121 7.63 13.22 4.15
CA LEU A 121 7.56 12.43 2.91
C LEU A 121 8.92 12.19 2.21
N PRO A 122 9.85 13.18 2.12
CA PRO A 122 11.16 12.96 1.51
C PRO A 122 12.00 11.91 2.25
N GLU A 123 11.97 11.91 3.59
CA GLU A 123 12.66 10.93 4.42
C GLU A 123 12.06 9.53 4.24
N LEU A 124 10.74 9.46 4.18
CA LEU A 124 10.01 8.21 3.94
C LEU A 124 10.33 7.61 2.57
N ALA A 125 10.45 8.45 1.54
CA ALA A 125 10.83 8.01 0.20
C ALA A 125 12.25 7.41 0.18
N GLY A 126 13.19 8.00 0.92
CA GLY A 126 14.54 7.48 1.10
C GLY A 126 14.55 6.11 1.80
N LEU A 127 13.80 5.97 2.89
CA LEU A 127 13.64 4.71 3.61
C LEU A 127 12.98 3.63 2.74
N HIS A 128 11.94 3.98 2.00
CA HIS A 128 11.27 3.06 1.08
C HIS A 128 12.22 2.57 -0.02
N LYS A 129 13.02 3.45 -0.61
CA LYS A 129 14.03 3.08 -1.62
C LYS A 129 15.08 2.12 -1.03
N SER A 130 15.55 2.38 0.19
CA SER A 130 16.50 1.50 0.88
C SER A 130 15.91 0.13 1.16
N LEU A 131 14.63 0.08 1.59
CA LEU A 131 13.90 -1.16 1.82
C LEU A 131 13.74 -1.97 0.52
N LEU A 132 13.39 -1.33 -0.59
CA LEU A 132 13.31 -2.02 -1.89
C LEU A 132 14.66 -2.60 -2.32
N GLY A 133 15.75 -1.88 -2.11
CA GLY A 133 17.10 -2.39 -2.36
C GLY A 133 17.44 -3.60 -1.50
N TRP A 134 17.05 -3.58 -0.23
CA TRP A 134 17.21 -4.72 0.67
C TRP A 134 16.36 -5.93 0.22
N LEU A 135 15.10 -5.72 -0.16
CA LEU A 135 14.23 -6.77 -0.68
C LEU A 135 14.81 -7.43 -1.94
N THR A 136 15.36 -6.64 -2.86
CA THR A 136 16.04 -7.17 -4.05
C THR A 136 17.25 -8.04 -3.66
N THR A 137 18.01 -7.65 -2.65
CA THR A 137 19.14 -8.43 -2.15
C THR A 137 18.70 -9.73 -1.48
N ALA A 138 17.61 -9.67 -0.71
CA ALA A 138 17.04 -10.85 -0.04
C ALA A 138 16.51 -11.87 -1.05
N ASP A 139 15.82 -11.43 -2.10
CA ASP A 139 15.33 -12.26 -3.21
C ASP A 139 16.50 -12.90 -3.95
N ALA A 140 17.54 -12.14 -4.29
CA ALA A 140 18.75 -12.65 -4.94
C ALA A 140 19.53 -13.68 -4.07
N ALA A 141 19.39 -13.59 -2.74
CA ALA A 141 19.94 -14.57 -1.80
C ALA A 141 19.08 -15.83 -1.66
N GLY A 142 17.93 -15.90 -2.35
CA GLY A 142 17.04 -17.06 -2.38
C GLY A 142 16.00 -17.09 -1.25
N LEU A 143 15.76 -15.97 -0.56
CA LEU A 143 14.66 -15.88 0.40
C LEU A 143 13.33 -15.73 -0.36
N ASP A 144 12.41 -16.64 -0.07
CA ASP A 144 11.02 -16.49 -0.49
C ASP A 144 10.26 -15.45 0.36
N GLN A 145 9.02 -15.21 0.03
CA GLN A 145 8.19 -14.21 0.73
C GLN A 145 8.09 -14.49 2.22
N ASP A 146 7.93 -15.75 2.62
CA ASP A 146 7.79 -16.14 4.03
C ASP A 146 9.11 -15.96 4.78
N GLY A 147 10.24 -16.31 4.15
CA GLY A 147 11.57 -16.08 4.68
C GLY A 147 11.89 -14.58 4.86
N ILE A 148 11.49 -13.73 3.92
CA ILE A 148 11.62 -12.27 4.01
C ILE A 148 10.81 -11.74 5.20
N VAL A 149 9.55 -12.16 5.35
CA VAL A 149 8.68 -11.74 6.46
C VAL A 149 9.24 -12.20 7.80
N ALA A 150 9.71 -13.45 7.89
CA ALA A 150 10.30 -14.00 9.11
C ALA A 150 11.57 -13.22 9.52
N LEU A 151 12.46 -12.97 8.58
CA LEU A 151 13.70 -12.22 8.82
C LEU A 151 13.40 -10.78 9.24
N PHE A 152 12.49 -10.11 8.55
CA PHE A 152 12.09 -8.74 8.89
C PHE A 152 11.46 -8.66 10.30
N THR A 153 10.59 -9.61 10.65
CA THR A 153 9.93 -9.68 11.95
C THR A 153 10.95 -9.91 13.07
N SER A 154 11.92 -10.80 12.86
CA SER A 154 13.02 -11.04 13.81
C SER A 154 13.86 -9.79 14.01
N ALA A 155 14.31 -9.16 12.92
CA ALA A 155 15.12 -7.94 12.99
C ALA A 155 14.38 -6.78 13.69
N LEU A 156 13.07 -6.65 13.45
CA LEU A 156 12.24 -5.64 14.10
C LEU A 156 12.13 -5.89 15.61
N ARG A 157 12.01 -7.14 16.04
CA ARG A 157 12.00 -7.54 17.45
C ARG A 157 13.33 -7.17 18.13
N ASP A 158 14.44 -7.60 17.55
CA ASP A 158 15.78 -7.31 18.06
C ASP A 158 16.05 -5.80 18.17
N PHE A 159 15.55 -5.03 17.23
CA PHE A 159 15.65 -3.57 17.25
C PHE A 159 14.86 -2.96 18.42
N HIS A 160 13.64 -3.44 18.68
CA HIS A 160 12.84 -2.97 19.82
C HIS A 160 13.45 -3.35 21.16
N GLU A 161 13.97 -4.56 21.29
CA GLU A 161 14.64 -5.03 22.52
C GLU A 161 15.87 -4.17 22.86
N ARG A 162 16.71 -3.85 21.87
CA ARG A 162 17.88 -2.97 22.06
C ARG A 162 17.46 -1.57 22.46
N ARG A 163 16.39 -1.04 21.92
CA ARG A 163 15.88 0.29 22.32
C ARG A 163 15.26 0.30 23.71
N GLY A 164 14.55 -0.75 24.10
CA GLY A 164 13.97 -0.89 25.43
C GLY A 164 15.05 -1.07 26.53
N GLY A 165 16.13 -1.80 26.23
CA GLY A 165 17.23 -2.01 27.18
C GLY A 165 18.14 -0.79 27.41
N MET A 166 18.04 0.24 26.56
CA MET A 166 18.86 1.46 26.71
C MET A 166 18.24 2.51 27.64
N GLY A 167 16.98 2.28 28.08
CA GLY A 167 16.23 3.18 28.96
C GLY A 167 16.35 2.87 30.44
N ASP A 168 16.89 1.71 30.83
CA ASP A 168 16.98 1.28 32.24
C ASP A 168 18.45 1.13 32.68
N ARG A 169 19.19 2.24 32.67
CA ARG A 169 20.38 2.37 33.48
C ARG A 169 19.97 3.12 34.74
N PRO A 170 19.89 2.45 35.93
CA PRO A 170 19.75 3.17 37.17
C PRO A 170 21.00 4.02 37.37
N GLY A 171 20.80 5.32 37.51
CA GLY A 171 21.84 6.28 37.78
C GLY A 171 22.66 5.83 38.99
N ALA A 172 23.95 5.71 38.79
CA ALA A 172 24.90 5.65 39.89
C ALA A 172 24.85 6.98 40.64
N ALA A 173 23.99 7.03 41.63
CA ALA A 173 23.95 8.10 42.61
C ALA A 173 24.74 7.68 43.86
N GLY A 174 25.77 8.44 44.17
CA GLY A 174 26.18 8.72 45.55
C GLY A 174 27.07 7.70 46.20
N ALA A 175 28.37 7.81 46.02
CA ALA A 175 29.31 7.53 47.07
C ALA A 175 29.73 8.88 47.68
N GLU A 176 28.96 9.36 48.61
CA GLU A 176 29.45 10.39 49.53
C GLU A 176 30.39 9.73 50.55
N THR A 177 31.65 10.04 50.45
CA THR A 177 32.65 9.78 51.45
C THR A 177 32.49 10.76 52.57
N GLU A 178 31.94 10.28 53.65
CA GLU A 178 32.04 10.91 54.95
C GLU A 178 33.43 10.63 55.50
N GLY A 179 34.27 11.67 55.54
CA GLY A 179 35.58 11.67 56.17
C GLY A 179 35.50 12.44 57.48
N ALA A 180 35.64 11.72 58.59
CA ALA A 180 35.69 12.24 59.92
C ALA A 180 36.99 12.97 60.24
N ALA A 181 36.90 13.94 61.06
CA ALA A 181 37.87 14.78 61.78
C ALA A 181 38.94 14.17 62.52
#